data_aeb92e4614d31a6a848beee5418d7c82
#
_entry.id   aeb92e4614d31a6a848beee5418d7c82
#
_cell.length_a   1.000
_cell.length_b   1.000
_cell.length_c   1.000
_cell.angle_alpha   90.00
_cell.angle_beta   90.00
_cell.angle_gamma   90.00
#
_symmetry.space_group_name_H-M   'P 1'
#
loop_
_entity.id
_entity.type
_entity.pdbx_description
1 polymer ?
#
loop_
_entity_poly.entity_id
_entity_poly.type
_entity_poly.pdbx_seq_one_letter_code
_entity_poly.pdbx_strand_id
1 'polypeptide(L)'
;APSGYKSLNTANLTPPTITDGSKYFDVALDTGANILSAATSKTDNAGFIWIKDRANNSTNHILFNKVNDVGMDGTPHLRANTTDNEVTCGTYSAPSGNSVGWAWDAGTGNPVTNNDGSIASQVRAQPSAGFSICTYTGNGTGGASIGHELNDAVEFLIVKDRSAAASWHCQHSAIGNTSAIFLNSNSAAVSNSAYWNNTSPTNSVFTVGTADGMNGSGNTYVAYCFA
;
A
#
# COMPACT_ATOMS: atom_id res chain seq x y z
N ALA A 1 40.04 17.86 19.22
CA ALA A 1 38.95 18.62 18.62
C ALA A 1 38.63 19.82 19.52
N PRO A 2 38.25 20.98 19.00
CA PRO A 2 37.76 22.09 19.82
C PRO A 2 36.63 21.62 20.75
N SER A 3 36.49 22.26 21.92
CA SER A 3 35.43 21.90 22.89
C SER A 3 34.06 22.06 22.23
N GLY A 4 33.21 21.04 22.36
CA GLY A 4 31.87 21.02 21.76
C GLY A 4 31.78 20.30 20.41
N TYR A 5 32.90 19.90 19.79
CA TYR A 5 32.92 19.12 18.54
C TYR A 5 33.30 17.67 18.84
N LYS A 6 32.54 16.74 18.26
CA LYS A 6 32.85 15.30 18.30
C LYS A 6 33.75 14.92 17.13
N SER A 7 34.58 13.89 17.31
CA SER A 7 35.33 13.34 16.18
C SER A 7 34.39 12.80 15.10
N LEU A 8 34.83 12.96 13.84
CA LEU A 8 34.05 12.42 12.71
C LEU A 8 34.21 10.88 12.66
N ASN A 9 33.28 10.18 13.32
CA ASN A 9 33.14 8.73 13.22
C ASN A 9 31.66 8.35 13.41
N THR A 10 31.28 7.14 13.01
CA THR A 10 29.91 6.66 13.04
C THR A 10 29.32 6.59 14.45
N ALA A 11 30.14 6.38 15.48
CA ALA A 11 29.70 6.34 16.89
C ALA A 11 29.19 7.70 17.41
N ASN A 12 29.49 8.79 16.72
CA ASN A 12 29.04 10.13 17.07
C ASN A 12 27.79 10.59 16.29
N LEU A 13 27.33 9.78 15.34
CA LEU A 13 26.09 10.04 14.63
C LEU A 13 24.89 9.62 15.50
N THR A 14 23.80 10.34 15.38
CA THR A 14 22.51 9.88 15.93
C THR A 14 22.17 8.56 15.25
N PRO A 15 21.88 7.48 16.00
CA PRO A 15 21.44 6.24 15.38
C PRO A 15 20.20 6.49 14.52
N PRO A 16 20.06 5.83 13.38
CA PRO A 16 18.85 5.94 12.58
C PRO A 16 17.65 5.41 13.38
N THR A 17 16.48 5.96 13.14
CA THR A 17 15.22 5.53 13.77
C THR A 17 14.97 4.05 13.49
N ILE A 18 15.23 3.61 12.26
CA ILE A 18 15.20 2.20 11.85
C ILE A 18 16.64 1.69 11.87
N THR A 19 16.97 0.85 12.86
CA THR A 19 18.30 0.24 12.99
C THR A 19 18.44 -1.05 12.18
N ASP A 20 17.34 -1.70 11.87
CA ASP A 20 17.26 -2.92 11.05
C ASP A 20 16.06 -2.82 10.11
N GLY A 21 16.31 -2.43 8.87
CA GLY A 21 15.27 -2.24 7.86
C GLY A 21 14.57 -3.55 7.44
N SER A 22 15.25 -4.71 7.58
CA SER A 22 14.68 -6.01 7.19
C SER A 22 13.46 -6.42 8.03
N LYS A 23 13.31 -5.84 9.22
CA LYS A 23 12.12 -6.04 10.06
C LYS A 23 10.86 -5.40 9.48
N TYR A 24 11.01 -4.37 8.66
CA TYR A 24 9.91 -3.56 8.12
C TYR A 24 9.66 -3.79 6.64
N PHE A 25 10.71 -4.13 5.90
CA PHE A 25 10.64 -4.50 4.49
C PHE A 25 11.74 -5.50 4.16
N ASP A 26 11.37 -6.62 3.54
CA ASP A 26 12.34 -7.59 3.05
C ASP A 26 11.82 -8.33 1.82
N VAL A 27 12.70 -9.08 1.16
CA VAL A 27 12.44 -9.76 -0.10
C VAL A 27 12.67 -11.25 0.04
N ALA A 28 11.70 -12.04 -0.40
CA ALA A 28 11.82 -13.48 -0.55
C ALA A 28 12.10 -13.86 -2.01
N LEU A 29 12.94 -14.85 -2.20
CA LEU A 29 13.12 -15.55 -3.48
C LEU A 29 12.85 -17.04 -3.24
N ASP A 30 11.84 -17.60 -3.91
CA ASP A 30 11.47 -19.01 -3.77
C ASP A 30 10.78 -19.53 -5.03
N THR A 31 10.49 -20.82 -5.07
CA THR A 31 9.61 -21.40 -6.07
C THR A 31 8.15 -21.00 -5.82
N GLY A 32 7.34 -20.96 -6.89
CA GLY A 32 5.99 -20.41 -6.81
C GLY A 32 5.11 -21.00 -5.71
N ALA A 33 5.19 -22.31 -5.45
CA ALA A 33 4.38 -22.94 -4.40
C ALA A 33 4.68 -22.42 -2.99
N ASN A 34 5.90 -21.98 -2.73
CA ASN A 34 6.36 -21.57 -1.40
C ASN A 34 6.45 -20.05 -1.22
N ILE A 35 6.40 -19.27 -2.31
CA ILE A 35 6.74 -17.85 -2.30
C ILE A 35 5.88 -17.03 -1.32
N LEU A 36 4.58 -17.34 -1.18
CA LEU A 36 3.71 -16.61 -0.25
C LEU A 36 4.16 -16.84 1.21
N SER A 37 4.39 -18.09 1.59
CA SER A 37 4.89 -18.44 2.92
C SER A 37 6.27 -17.84 3.19
N ALA A 38 7.18 -17.93 2.22
CA ALA A 38 8.53 -17.35 2.32
C ALA A 38 8.47 -15.83 2.50
N ALA A 39 7.61 -15.13 1.75
CA ALA A 39 7.45 -13.69 1.87
C ALA A 39 6.79 -13.30 3.21
N THR A 40 5.78 -14.05 3.66
CA THR A 40 5.09 -13.79 4.95
C THR A 40 6.04 -13.87 6.15
N SER A 41 7.10 -14.67 6.06
CA SER A 41 8.10 -14.84 7.13
C SER A 41 9.22 -13.80 7.11
N LYS A 42 9.23 -12.86 6.16
CA LYS A 42 10.36 -11.96 5.93
C LYS A 42 10.41 -10.76 6.87
N THR A 43 9.27 -10.29 7.35
CA THR A 43 9.20 -9.21 8.32
C THR A 43 8.54 -9.69 9.60
N ASP A 44 8.71 -8.96 10.70
CA ASP A 44 8.12 -9.35 11.99
C ASP A 44 6.58 -9.42 11.90
N ASN A 45 5.95 -8.56 11.10
CA ASN A 45 4.50 -8.47 10.95
C ASN A 45 4.10 -8.19 9.49
N ALA A 46 4.50 -9.05 8.55
CA ALA A 46 4.17 -8.91 7.16
C ALA A 46 2.65 -8.69 6.99
N GLY A 47 2.29 -7.49 6.57
CA GLY A 47 0.90 -7.05 6.40
C GLY A 47 0.52 -6.81 4.96
N PHE A 48 1.50 -6.58 4.10
CA PHE A 48 1.33 -6.45 2.66
C PHE A 48 2.39 -7.28 1.93
N ILE A 49 1.97 -8.08 0.97
CA ILE A 49 2.84 -8.91 0.14
C ILE A 49 2.52 -8.68 -1.33
N TRP A 50 3.58 -8.51 -2.12
CA TRP A 50 3.52 -8.39 -3.57
C TRP A 50 4.38 -9.49 -4.19
N ILE A 51 3.78 -10.33 -5.02
CA ILE A 51 4.45 -11.48 -5.66
C ILE A 51 4.54 -11.30 -7.18
N LYS A 52 5.67 -11.69 -7.75
CA LYS A 52 5.86 -11.79 -9.21
C LYS A 52 6.65 -13.04 -9.57
N ASP A 53 6.16 -13.78 -10.57
CA ASP A 53 6.92 -14.84 -11.24
C ASP A 53 8.05 -14.21 -12.08
N ARG A 54 9.28 -14.63 -11.82
CA ARG A 54 10.48 -14.16 -12.53
C ARG A 54 10.78 -14.95 -13.79
N ALA A 55 10.26 -16.16 -13.88
CA ALA A 55 10.47 -17.06 -15.02
C ALA A 55 9.45 -16.83 -16.14
N ASN A 56 8.26 -16.32 -15.79
CA ASN A 56 7.18 -16.10 -16.74
C ASN A 56 6.69 -14.65 -16.67
N ASN A 57 6.96 -13.87 -17.71
CA ASN A 57 6.58 -12.46 -17.80
C ASN A 57 5.07 -12.24 -18.04
N SER A 58 4.35 -13.28 -18.51
CA SER A 58 2.91 -13.21 -18.75
C SER A 58 2.06 -13.42 -17.49
N THR A 59 2.65 -13.88 -16.36
CA THR A 59 1.91 -14.01 -15.11
C THR A 59 1.64 -12.65 -14.48
N ASN A 60 0.48 -12.52 -13.84
CA ASN A 60 0.11 -11.28 -13.15
C ASN A 60 0.97 -11.02 -11.91
N HIS A 61 1.07 -9.76 -11.52
CA HIS A 61 1.52 -9.36 -10.19
C HIS A 61 0.40 -9.60 -9.17
N ILE A 62 0.68 -10.29 -8.09
CA ILE A 62 -0.32 -10.72 -7.10
C ILE A 62 -0.06 -10.00 -5.79
N LEU A 63 -1.10 -9.39 -5.22
CA LEU A 63 -1.04 -8.59 -3.99
C LEU A 63 -1.98 -9.13 -2.93
N PHE A 64 -1.46 -9.30 -1.72
CA PHE A 64 -2.21 -9.68 -0.52
C PHE A 64 -2.03 -8.64 0.58
N ASN A 65 -3.04 -8.50 1.45
CA ASN A 65 -2.90 -7.66 2.64
C ASN A 65 -3.74 -8.18 3.80
N LYS A 66 -3.25 -7.99 5.03
CA LYS A 66 -3.88 -8.46 6.27
C LYS A 66 -5.10 -7.65 6.74
N VAL A 67 -5.50 -6.62 6.04
CA VAL A 67 -6.74 -5.92 6.33
C VAL A 67 -7.92 -6.62 5.66
N ASN A 68 -7.72 -7.14 4.45
CA ASN A 68 -8.71 -7.88 3.69
C ASN A 68 -8.69 -9.39 3.98
N ASP A 69 -7.49 -9.93 4.18
CA ASP A 69 -7.24 -11.34 4.46
C ASP A 69 -6.28 -11.47 5.65
N VAL A 70 -6.81 -11.62 6.84
CA VAL A 70 -6.04 -11.71 8.09
C VAL A 70 -5.09 -12.92 8.09
N GLY A 71 -5.50 -14.02 7.46
CA GLY A 71 -4.70 -15.25 7.35
C GLY A 71 -3.61 -15.17 6.30
N MET A 72 -3.77 -14.33 5.29
CA MET A 72 -2.93 -14.30 4.08
C MET A 72 -2.78 -15.70 3.46
N ASP A 73 -3.91 -16.41 3.36
CA ASP A 73 -3.95 -17.76 2.82
C ASP A 73 -4.10 -17.81 1.28
N GLY A 74 -4.17 -16.64 0.67
CA GLY A 74 -4.22 -16.48 -0.78
C GLY A 74 -5.58 -16.02 -1.31
N THR A 75 -6.57 -15.78 -0.47
CA THR A 75 -7.89 -15.30 -0.89
C THR A 75 -8.53 -14.40 0.19
N PRO A 76 -8.96 -13.18 -0.14
CA PRO A 76 -8.90 -12.51 -1.45
C PRO A 76 -7.51 -11.97 -1.83
N HIS A 77 -7.28 -11.78 -3.14
CA HIS A 77 -6.08 -11.14 -3.66
C HIS A 77 -6.43 -10.17 -4.80
N LEU A 78 -5.49 -9.30 -5.16
CA LEU A 78 -5.60 -8.36 -6.27
C LEU A 78 -4.43 -8.55 -7.26
N ARG A 79 -4.59 -8.03 -8.49
CA ARG A 79 -3.56 -8.07 -9.54
C ARG A 79 -3.19 -6.65 -9.96
N ALA A 80 -1.94 -6.25 -9.69
CA ALA A 80 -1.49 -4.86 -9.89
C ALA A 80 -1.43 -4.41 -11.36
N ASN A 81 -1.33 -5.34 -12.29
CA ASN A 81 -1.21 -5.07 -13.72
C ASN A 81 -2.54 -5.23 -14.48
N THR A 82 -3.66 -5.36 -13.79
CA THR A 82 -5.01 -5.48 -14.37
C THR A 82 -5.99 -4.52 -13.70
N THR A 83 -7.18 -4.40 -14.29
CA THR A 83 -8.31 -3.68 -13.68
C THR A 83 -9.21 -4.58 -12.83
N ASP A 84 -8.89 -5.87 -12.69
CA ASP A 84 -9.70 -6.86 -11.98
C ASP A 84 -10.00 -6.41 -10.53
N ASN A 85 -11.17 -6.79 -10.04
CA ASN A 85 -11.54 -6.70 -8.63
C ASN A 85 -11.27 -8.03 -7.91
N GLU A 86 -11.49 -8.11 -6.60
CA GLU A 86 -11.24 -9.32 -5.80
C GLU A 86 -12.03 -10.53 -6.30
N VAL A 87 -13.26 -10.34 -6.77
CA VAL A 87 -14.10 -11.46 -7.29
C VAL A 87 -13.57 -11.95 -8.63
N THR A 88 -13.21 -11.04 -9.54
CA THR A 88 -12.70 -11.40 -10.88
C THR A 88 -11.25 -11.93 -10.85
N CYS A 89 -10.48 -11.62 -9.80
CA CYS A 89 -9.20 -12.29 -9.57
C CYS A 89 -9.38 -13.79 -9.27
N GLY A 90 -10.49 -14.18 -8.66
CA GLY A 90 -10.82 -15.56 -8.35
C GLY A 90 -9.94 -16.18 -7.26
N THR A 91 -9.78 -17.49 -7.31
CA THR A 91 -8.93 -18.22 -6.36
C THR A 91 -7.45 -18.01 -6.70
N TYR A 92 -6.63 -17.80 -5.67
CA TYR A 92 -5.18 -17.71 -5.83
C TYR A 92 -4.61 -19.01 -6.40
N SER A 93 -3.78 -18.86 -7.39
CA SER A 93 -2.93 -19.93 -7.91
C SER A 93 -1.48 -19.48 -7.81
N ALA A 94 -0.68 -20.23 -7.08
CA ALA A 94 0.73 -19.91 -6.93
C ALA A 94 1.42 -19.93 -8.30
N PRO A 95 2.37 -19.01 -8.57
CA PRO A 95 3.19 -19.07 -9.78
C PRO A 95 3.90 -20.42 -9.92
N SER A 96 4.15 -20.88 -11.14
CA SER A 96 4.78 -22.18 -11.38
C SER A 96 6.30 -22.16 -11.33
N GLY A 97 6.90 -20.97 -11.42
CA GLY A 97 8.34 -20.77 -11.56
C GLY A 97 8.99 -20.09 -10.37
N ASN A 98 10.28 -19.77 -10.52
CA ASN A 98 11.03 -18.97 -9.56
C ASN A 98 10.39 -17.60 -9.42
N SER A 99 10.04 -17.23 -8.21
CA SER A 99 9.30 -16.02 -7.91
C SER A 99 10.05 -15.10 -6.96
N VAL A 100 9.66 -13.84 -6.93
CA VAL A 100 10.03 -12.86 -5.92
C VAL A 100 8.79 -12.43 -5.17
N GLY A 101 8.91 -12.30 -3.86
CA GLY A 101 7.90 -11.73 -2.99
C GLY A 101 8.49 -10.59 -2.17
N TRP A 102 7.90 -9.41 -2.26
CA TRP A 102 8.21 -8.27 -1.42
C TRP A 102 7.22 -8.24 -0.26
N ALA A 103 7.73 -8.06 0.95
CA ALA A 103 6.94 -8.02 2.17
C ALA A 103 7.14 -6.70 2.92
N TRP A 104 6.04 -6.07 3.30
CA TRP A 104 6.03 -4.88 4.15
C TRP A 104 5.36 -5.19 5.47
N ASP A 105 5.98 -4.74 6.56
CA ASP A 105 5.37 -4.72 7.89
C ASP A 105 4.28 -3.63 7.93
N ALA A 106 3.09 -4.00 8.36
CA ALA A 106 1.97 -3.09 8.58
C ALA A 106 1.53 -3.08 10.05
N GLY A 107 2.45 -3.31 10.98
CA GLY A 107 2.19 -3.34 12.42
C GLY A 107 1.54 -4.64 12.90
N THR A 108 1.30 -4.69 14.21
CA THR A 108 0.76 -5.86 14.91
C THR A 108 -0.75 -5.79 15.07
N GLY A 109 -1.35 -6.92 15.40
CA GLY A 109 -2.78 -7.03 15.76
C GLY A 109 -3.73 -7.01 14.58
N ASN A 110 -5.01 -6.88 14.90
CA ASN A 110 -6.09 -6.76 13.93
C ASN A 110 -6.19 -5.32 13.41
N PRO A 111 -6.84 -5.11 12.25
CA PRO A 111 -7.16 -3.75 11.81
C PRO A 111 -7.97 -2.98 12.86
N VAL A 112 -7.69 -1.71 13.00
CA VAL A 112 -8.43 -0.80 13.90
C VAL A 112 -9.29 0.17 13.11
N THR A 113 -10.42 0.57 13.68
CA THR A 113 -11.27 1.60 13.07
C THR A 113 -10.64 2.97 13.30
N ASN A 114 -10.39 3.69 12.22
CA ASN A 114 -9.97 5.10 12.23
C ASN A 114 -11.14 5.99 11.80
N ASN A 115 -11.41 7.04 12.56
CA ASN A 115 -12.47 8.02 12.30
C ASN A 115 -11.92 9.46 12.11
N ASP A 116 -10.65 9.63 11.82
CA ASP A 116 -10.04 10.95 11.58
C ASP A 116 -10.53 11.57 10.27
N GLY A 117 -10.89 10.72 9.30
CA GLY A 117 -11.49 11.14 8.04
C GLY A 117 -13.01 11.27 8.11
N SER A 118 -13.60 11.85 7.05
CA SER A 118 -15.07 11.90 6.88
C SER A 118 -15.66 10.53 6.49
N ILE A 119 -14.84 9.60 6.05
CA ILE A 119 -15.16 8.19 5.84
C ILE A 119 -14.36 7.38 6.86
N ALA A 120 -15.04 6.57 7.67
CA ALA A 120 -14.39 5.63 8.57
C ALA A 120 -13.61 4.57 7.77
N SER A 121 -12.40 4.26 8.23
CA SER A 121 -11.52 3.25 7.62
C SER A 121 -11.15 2.15 8.62
N GLN A 122 -10.78 0.98 8.09
CA GLN A 122 -10.10 -0.07 8.86
C GLN A 122 -8.63 0.01 8.50
N VAL A 123 -7.77 0.17 9.49
CA VAL A 123 -6.34 0.47 9.26
C VAL A 123 -5.44 -0.53 9.99
N ARG A 124 -4.39 -0.95 9.29
CA ARG A 124 -3.17 -1.49 9.91
C ARG A 124 -2.01 -0.57 9.54
N ALA A 125 -1.23 -0.18 10.52
CA ALA A 125 -0.14 0.75 10.32
C ALA A 125 1.12 0.35 11.09
N GLN A 126 2.28 0.67 10.49
CA GLN A 126 3.59 0.70 11.11
C GLN A 126 4.17 2.11 10.94
N PRO A 127 3.79 3.06 11.81
CA PRO A 127 4.17 4.47 11.64
C PRO A 127 5.69 4.69 11.62
N SER A 128 6.45 3.90 12.40
CA SER A 128 7.91 4.02 12.41
C SER A 128 8.58 3.60 11.10
N ALA A 129 7.89 2.83 10.26
CA ALA A 129 8.32 2.45 8.93
C ALA A 129 7.65 3.26 7.82
N GLY A 130 6.74 4.17 8.16
CA GLY A 130 6.01 5.00 7.21
C GLY A 130 5.07 4.21 6.31
N PHE A 131 4.51 3.07 6.78
CA PHE A 131 3.63 2.24 5.94
C PHE A 131 2.30 1.92 6.63
N SER A 132 1.19 2.08 5.90
CA SER A 132 -0.13 1.61 6.34
C SER A 132 -1.00 1.09 5.20
N ILE A 133 -2.00 0.31 5.58
CA ILE A 133 -3.04 -0.25 4.72
C ILE A 133 -4.38 0.20 5.27
N CYS A 134 -5.16 0.89 4.44
CA CYS A 134 -6.49 1.37 4.80
C CYS A 134 -7.55 0.73 3.90
N THR A 135 -8.66 0.29 4.48
CA THR A 135 -9.84 -0.07 3.69
C THR A 135 -11.02 0.81 4.07
N TYR A 136 -11.83 1.17 3.11
CA TYR A 136 -12.98 2.05 3.32
C TYR A 136 -14.09 1.76 2.30
N THR A 137 -15.29 2.27 2.59
CA THR A 137 -16.43 2.27 1.64
C THR A 137 -16.61 3.68 1.11
N GLY A 138 -16.59 3.84 -0.20
CA GLY A 138 -16.79 5.12 -0.86
C GLY A 138 -18.20 5.69 -0.63
N ASN A 139 -18.31 7.00 -0.61
CA ASN A 139 -19.57 7.72 -0.42
C ASN A 139 -19.98 8.60 -1.61
N GLY A 140 -19.18 8.64 -2.68
CA GLY A 140 -19.41 9.45 -3.88
C GLY A 140 -19.20 10.95 -3.68
N THR A 141 -18.82 11.40 -2.48
CA THR A 141 -18.68 12.83 -2.17
C THR A 141 -17.25 13.30 -2.44
N GLY A 142 -17.09 14.28 -3.32
CA GLY A 142 -15.78 14.90 -3.58
C GLY A 142 -15.25 15.63 -2.34
N GLY A 143 -13.98 15.44 -2.04
CA GLY A 143 -13.34 15.99 -0.84
C GLY A 143 -13.52 15.12 0.41
N ALA A 144 -14.09 13.92 0.27
CA ALA A 144 -14.11 12.96 1.37
C ALA A 144 -12.68 12.55 1.77
N SER A 145 -12.45 12.37 3.07
CA SER A 145 -11.13 12.06 3.63
C SER A 145 -11.13 10.72 4.36
N ILE A 146 -9.98 10.05 4.36
CA ILE A 146 -9.76 8.72 4.94
C ILE A 146 -8.54 8.77 5.85
N GLY A 147 -8.67 8.28 7.09
CA GLY A 147 -7.58 8.19 8.06
C GLY A 147 -6.61 7.07 7.73
N HIS A 148 -5.28 7.28 8.00
CA HIS A 148 -4.21 6.34 7.64
C HIS A 148 -3.23 5.98 8.77
N GLU A 149 -3.32 6.57 9.96
CA GLU A 149 -2.55 6.21 11.17
C GLU A 149 -1.01 6.35 11.07
N LEU A 150 -0.45 7.10 10.11
CA LEU A 150 1.01 7.19 9.96
C LEU A 150 1.65 8.28 10.80
N ASN A 151 0.87 9.29 11.24
CA ASN A 151 1.36 10.48 11.96
C ASN A 151 2.35 11.34 11.15
N ASP A 152 2.50 11.06 9.86
CA ASP A 152 3.28 11.84 8.89
C ASP A 152 2.53 11.89 7.56
N ALA A 153 2.83 12.89 6.73
CA ALA A 153 2.14 13.09 5.46
C ALA A 153 2.47 11.95 4.47
N VAL A 154 1.44 11.41 3.81
CA VAL A 154 1.63 10.36 2.79
C VAL A 154 2.32 10.97 1.57
N GLU A 155 3.47 10.42 1.21
CA GLU A 155 4.28 10.81 0.04
C GLU A 155 3.92 10.01 -1.22
N PHE A 156 3.56 8.72 -1.02
CA PHE A 156 3.11 7.85 -2.10
C PHE A 156 1.87 7.07 -1.68
N LEU A 157 0.83 7.13 -2.50
CA LEU A 157 -0.47 6.52 -2.24
C LEU A 157 -0.91 5.69 -3.44
N ILE A 158 -1.37 4.48 -3.18
CA ILE A 158 -1.96 3.59 -4.18
C ILE A 158 -3.38 3.26 -3.74
N VAL A 159 -4.39 3.52 -4.56
CA VAL A 159 -5.80 3.18 -4.28
C VAL A 159 -6.34 2.23 -5.33
N LYS A 160 -7.08 1.22 -4.89
CA LYS A 160 -7.75 0.24 -5.75
C LYS A 160 -9.18 -0.04 -5.28
N ASP A 161 -10.10 -0.02 -6.24
CA ASP A 161 -11.46 -0.55 -6.05
C ASP A 161 -11.39 -2.09 -5.95
N ARG A 162 -11.91 -2.64 -4.84
CA ARG A 162 -11.95 -4.07 -4.53
C ARG A 162 -13.21 -4.74 -5.07
N SER A 163 -14.29 -3.98 -5.23
CA SER A 163 -15.62 -4.44 -5.60
C SER A 163 -15.95 -4.31 -7.07
N ALA A 164 -15.31 -3.37 -7.77
CA ALA A 164 -15.51 -3.14 -9.19
C ALA A 164 -14.19 -3.15 -9.98
N ALA A 165 -14.30 -3.40 -11.29
CA ALA A 165 -13.18 -3.28 -12.20
C ALA A 165 -12.79 -1.82 -12.37
N ALA A 166 -11.57 -1.45 -11.97
CA ALA A 166 -11.05 -0.10 -12.03
C ALA A 166 -9.53 -0.09 -12.14
N SER A 167 -8.95 0.98 -12.64
CA SER A 167 -7.50 1.18 -12.61
C SER A 167 -6.99 1.35 -11.18
N TRP A 168 -5.70 1.11 -11.00
CA TRP A 168 -4.96 1.40 -9.79
C TRP A 168 -4.53 2.86 -9.81
N HIS A 169 -5.14 3.69 -9.00
CA HIS A 169 -4.84 5.12 -8.94
C HIS A 169 -3.68 5.37 -7.99
N CYS A 170 -2.66 6.05 -8.47
CA CYS A 170 -1.49 6.40 -7.66
C CYS A 170 -1.29 7.90 -7.61
N GLN A 171 -0.95 8.40 -6.43
CA GLN A 171 -0.44 9.74 -6.19
C GLN A 171 0.99 9.66 -5.65
N HIS A 172 1.82 10.61 -6.03
CA HIS A 172 3.13 10.83 -5.43
C HIS A 172 3.35 12.33 -5.24
N SER A 173 3.94 12.73 -4.12
CA SER A 173 4.19 14.14 -3.80
C SER A 173 4.91 14.90 -4.92
N ALA A 174 5.84 14.25 -5.62
CA ALA A 174 6.58 14.84 -6.73
C ALA A 174 5.73 15.22 -7.95
N ILE A 175 4.55 14.61 -8.15
CA ILE A 175 3.61 14.98 -9.23
C ILE A 175 2.47 15.86 -8.72
N GLY A 176 2.43 16.09 -7.41
CA GLY A 176 1.42 16.90 -6.74
C GLY A 176 0.06 16.22 -6.62
N ASN A 177 -0.91 16.99 -6.13
CA ASN A 177 -2.27 16.53 -5.78
C ASN A 177 -3.31 16.78 -6.89
N THR A 178 -2.89 17.31 -8.02
CA THR A 178 -3.78 17.59 -9.17
C THR A 178 -3.80 16.47 -10.19
N SER A 179 -2.88 15.51 -10.10
CA SER A 179 -2.66 14.47 -11.09
C SER A 179 -2.61 13.08 -10.47
N ALA A 180 -2.99 12.08 -11.25
CA ALA A 180 -2.81 10.67 -10.92
C ALA A 180 -2.00 9.97 -12.02
N ILE A 181 -1.24 8.95 -11.63
CA ILE A 181 -0.69 7.92 -12.50
C ILE A 181 -1.38 6.59 -12.20
N PHE A 182 -1.24 5.62 -13.10
CA PHE A 182 -1.93 4.34 -12.97
C PHE A 182 -0.92 3.20 -12.97
N LEU A 183 -0.92 2.39 -11.92
CA LEU A 183 0.03 1.28 -11.76
C LEU A 183 -0.11 0.22 -12.88
N ASN A 184 -1.31 0.04 -13.40
CA ASN A 184 -1.65 -0.92 -14.46
C ASN A 184 -1.57 -0.32 -15.87
N SER A 185 -0.97 0.85 -16.06
CA SER A 185 -0.88 1.54 -17.35
C SER A 185 0.47 2.23 -17.52
N ASN A 186 0.89 2.40 -18.76
CA ASN A 186 2.05 3.20 -19.16
C ASN A 186 1.66 4.62 -19.61
N SER A 187 0.43 5.05 -19.35
CA SER A 187 -0.06 6.38 -19.67
C SER A 187 0.68 7.45 -18.85
N ALA A 188 0.83 8.63 -19.42
CA ALA A 188 1.31 9.80 -18.69
C ALA A 188 0.35 10.17 -17.55
N ALA A 189 0.84 10.96 -16.59
CA ALA A 189 0.02 11.49 -15.52
C ALA A 189 -1.18 12.26 -16.05
N VAL A 190 -2.35 12.02 -15.46
CA VAL A 190 -3.63 12.63 -15.85
C VAL A 190 -4.06 13.62 -14.78
N SER A 191 -4.20 14.88 -15.16
CA SER A 191 -4.72 15.93 -14.27
C SER A 191 -6.25 15.90 -14.23
N ASN A 192 -6.81 15.64 -13.04
CA ASN A 192 -8.26 15.62 -12.82
C ASN A 192 -8.57 15.73 -11.33
N SER A 193 -9.33 16.76 -10.94
CA SER A 193 -9.77 16.96 -9.55
C SER A 193 -10.67 15.83 -9.02
N ALA A 194 -11.29 15.04 -9.90
CA ALA A 194 -12.08 13.89 -9.50
C ALA A 194 -11.26 12.79 -8.83
N TYR A 195 -9.93 12.79 -8.91
CA TYR A 195 -9.08 11.82 -8.21
C TYR A 195 -8.83 12.25 -6.75
N TRP A 196 -8.00 13.25 -6.51
CA TRP A 196 -7.53 13.65 -5.18
C TRP A 196 -8.19 14.93 -4.64
N ASN A 197 -9.23 15.44 -5.34
CA ASN A 197 -9.89 16.71 -5.03
C ASN A 197 -8.91 17.89 -4.93
N ASN A 198 -7.78 17.83 -5.66
CA ASN A 198 -6.69 18.80 -5.60
C ASN A 198 -6.19 19.09 -4.17
N THR A 199 -6.25 18.08 -3.30
CA THR A 199 -5.92 18.21 -1.88
C THR A 199 -4.76 17.29 -1.54
N SER A 200 -3.69 17.84 -0.96
CA SER A 200 -2.54 17.05 -0.49
C SER A 200 -2.91 16.25 0.74
N PRO A 201 -2.34 15.03 0.91
CA PRO A 201 -2.42 14.32 2.17
C PRO A 201 -1.87 15.14 3.33
N THR A 202 -2.40 14.90 4.52
CA THR A 202 -1.91 15.45 5.80
C THR A 202 -1.20 14.36 6.60
N ASN A 203 -0.84 14.65 7.83
CA ASN A 203 -0.28 13.65 8.75
C ASN A 203 -1.31 12.63 9.29
N SER A 204 -2.59 12.82 9.03
CA SER A 204 -3.66 11.95 9.53
C SER A 204 -4.59 11.40 8.45
N VAL A 205 -4.82 12.14 7.36
CA VAL A 205 -5.77 11.75 6.32
C VAL A 205 -5.24 12.01 4.91
N PHE A 206 -5.72 11.21 3.96
CA PHE A 206 -5.68 11.54 2.53
C PHE A 206 -7.10 11.84 2.03
N THR A 207 -7.21 12.56 0.91
CA THR A 207 -8.49 13.02 0.35
C THR A 207 -8.74 12.36 -1.00
N VAL A 208 -10.01 12.02 -1.27
CA VAL A 208 -10.48 11.48 -2.54
C VAL A 208 -11.54 12.39 -3.17
N GLY A 209 -11.57 12.39 -4.49
CA GLY A 209 -12.57 13.14 -5.28
C GLY A 209 -13.83 12.32 -5.53
N THR A 210 -14.42 12.49 -6.72
CA THR A 210 -15.68 11.86 -7.12
C THR A 210 -15.50 10.68 -8.07
N ALA A 211 -14.25 10.34 -8.45
CA ALA A 211 -14.02 9.24 -9.40
C ALA A 211 -14.46 7.90 -8.80
N ASP A 212 -15.28 7.15 -9.53
CA ASP A 212 -15.79 5.84 -9.09
C ASP A 212 -14.68 4.84 -8.74
N GLY A 213 -13.54 4.88 -9.43
CA GLY A 213 -12.39 4.02 -9.13
C GLY A 213 -11.70 4.29 -7.78
N MET A 214 -12.14 5.32 -7.04
CA MET A 214 -11.58 5.72 -5.75
C MET A 214 -12.63 6.01 -4.68
N ASN A 215 -13.86 6.41 -5.06
CA ASN A 215 -14.88 6.88 -4.12
C ASN A 215 -16.32 6.68 -4.62
N GLY A 216 -16.59 5.74 -5.53
CA GLY A 216 -17.94 5.38 -5.94
C GLY A 216 -18.78 4.96 -4.73
N SER A 217 -20.02 5.48 -4.66
CA SER A 217 -20.90 5.23 -3.51
C SER A 217 -21.21 3.74 -3.32
N GLY A 218 -20.88 3.21 -2.16
CA GLY A 218 -21.09 1.81 -1.78
C GLY A 218 -19.99 0.84 -2.25
N ASN A 219 -19.05 1.25 -3.10
CA ASN A 219 -17.89 0.44 -3.48
C ASN A 219 -16.88 0.36 -2.34
N THR A 220 -16.16 -0.73 -2.27
CA THR A 220 -15.11 -0.95 -1.26
C THR A 220 -13.72 -0.77 -1.86
N TYR A 221 -12.84 -0.15 -1.10
CA TYR A 221 -11.50 0.23 -1.55
C TYR A 221 -10.42 -0.28 -0.61
N VAL A 222 -9.21 -0.41 -1.15
CA VAL A 222 -7.98 -0.51 -0.37
C VAL A 222 -7.02 0.60 -0.80
N ALA A 223 -6.36 1.19 0.19
CA ALA A 223 -5.29 2.16 0.00
C ALA A 223 -4.00 1.66 0.67
N TYR A 224 -2.89 1.74 -0.03
CA TYR A 224 -1.54 1.52 0.49
C TYR A 224 -0.86 2.86 0.59
N CYS A 225 -0.50 3.27 1.81
CA CYS A 225 0.04 4.58 2.15
C CYS A 225 1.50 4.45 2.55
N PHE A 226 2.33 5.29 1.96
CA PHE A 226 3.77 5.38 2.26
C PHE A 226 4.10 6.83 2.60
N ALA A 227 4.70 7.07 3.78
CA ALA A 227 5.12 8.36 4.31
C ALA A 227 6.64 8.48 4.39
#